data_be8a91c0d2af98999aaab620145fa888
#
_entry.id   be8a91c0d2af98999aaab620145fa888
#
_cell.length_a   1.000
_cell.length_b   1.000
_cell.length_c   1.000
_cell.angle_alpha   90.00
_cell.angle_beta   90.00
_cell.angle_gamma   90.00
#
_symmetry.space_group_name_H-M   'P 1'
#
loop_
_entity.id
_entity.type
_entity.pdbx_description
1 polymer ?
#
loop_
_entity_poly.entity_id
_entity_poly.type
_entity_poly.pdbx_seq_one_letter_code
_entity_poly.pdbx_strand_id
1 'polypeptide(L)'
;MEFPRISEGNIPPAERVKNYKEFVLHLSDEEAKTQGARCMDCGIPFCNNGCPVNNIIPDWNDLVFQQNWRQALDVLHSTNNFPEFTGRICPAPCEASCTLNINSDPVGIKSIEHAIIDKAWENNWVKPQPPKNKTGKKIAIVGSGPAGMAAAQQLARVGHDVAVYEKNDRIGGLLRYGIPDFKMEKTHIDRRVSQMEAEGVTFKVNQNVGENVDPDQLIKEYDSIILSGGAEWPRDLPVPGRELDGVHFAMDFLPNQNKVVAGDKVKDQITATGKNVVVIGGGDTGSDCVGTSNRHGASSVNQFELMPQPPEKEIKSLVWPYWPLKMRTSSSHEEGCERDWSIATKSFKGENGKVKELVATKVQWKDGKMQEVPNSEFTMKADLVLLAMGFISPQQKILDKFGIEKDARGNAKAETEGDKSYATSRKKVFAAGDMRRGQSLVVWAIREGRQCAKAVDEFLMGSSTLPR
;
A
#
# COMPACT_ATOMS: atom_id res chain seq x y z
N MET A 1 9.88 32.12 -1.16
CA MET A 1 9.61 31.29 0.06
C MET A 1 10.76 31.53 1.04
N GLU A 2 10.44 31.91 2.25
CA GLU A 2 11.44 32.27 3.26
C GLU A 2 12.27 31.05 3.73
N PHE A 3 11.60 29.91 3.90
CA PHE A 3 12.23 28.67 4.36
C PHE A 3 12.37 27.66 3.21
N PRO A 4 13.55 27.01 3.04
CA PRO A 4 13.71 25.91 2.09
C PRO A 4 12.92 24.67 2.55
N ARG A 5 12.62 23.78 1.60
CA ARG A 5 12.10 22.47 1.95
C ARG A 5 13.19 21.64 2.63
N ILE A 6 12.88 21.08 3.79
CA ILE A 6 13.67 20.07 4.47
C ILE A 6 12.95 18.75 4.27
N SER A 7 13.63 17.76 3.74
CA SER A 7 13.13 16.39 3.63
C SER A 7 13.70 15.55 4.76
N GLU A 8 12.94 14.55 5.19
CA GLU A 8 13.49 13.53 6.09
C GLU A 8 14.75 12.92 5.47
N GLY A 9 15.76 12.74 6.30
CA GLY A 9 16.99 12.09 5.93
C GLY A 9 16.86 10.56 5.97
N ASN A 10 17.88 9.88 5.51
CA ASN A 10 17.98 8.43 5.63
C ASN A 10 19.35 8.05 6.19
N ILE A 11 19.42 6.97 6.97
CA ILE A 11 20.69 6.34 7.32
C ILE A 11 21.43 5.97 6.01
N PRO A 12 22.78 6.18 5.93
CA PRO A 12 23.54 5.90 4.70
C PRO A 12 23.31 4.46 4.17
N PRO A 13 23.26 4.25 2.85
CA PRO A 13 22.98 2.95 2.24
C PRO A 13 23.89 1.82 2.75
N ALA A 14 25.18 2.08 2.91
CA ALA A 14 26.16 1.09 3.39
C ALA A 14 25.92 0.62 4.85
N GLU A 15 25.19 1.40 5.63
CA GLU A 15 24.82 1.06 7.01
C GLU A 15 23.45 0.41 7.08
N ARG A 16 22.43 1.02 6.44
CA ARG A 16 21.04 0.56 6.52
C ARG A 16 20.80 -0.80 5.86
N VAL A 17 21.59 -1.15 4.83
CA VAL A 17 21.50 -2.45 4.15
C VAL A 17 21.86 -3.64 5.04
N LYS A 18 22.51 -3.41 6.18
CA LYS A 18 22.95 -4.46 7.11
C LYS A 18 21.84 -5.00 8.02
N ASN A 19 20.68 -4.40 8.01
CA ASN A 19 19.56 -4.80 8.86
C ASN A 19 18.21 -4.52 8.18
N TYR A 20 17.11 -4.88 8.87
CA TYR A 20 15.74 -4.71 8.39
C TYR A 20 14.94 -3.64 9.17
N LYS A 21 15.60 -2.77 9.93
CA LYS A 21 14.94 -1.69 10.67
C LYS A 21 14.60 -0.52 9.75
N GLU A 22 13.58 0.25 10.14
CA GLU A 22 13.33 1.55 9.53
C GLU A 22 14.59 2.43 9.63
N PHE A 23 14.85 3.19 8.58
CA PHE A 23 16.08 3.97 8.44
C PHE A 23 15.83 5.45 8.15
N VAL A 24 14.58 5.88 8.20
CA VAL A 24 14.21 7.30 8.02
C VAL A 24 14.63 8.08 9.27
N LEU A 25 15.31 9.20 9.05
CA LEU A 25 15.67 10.16 10.09
C LEU A 25 14.57 11.22 10.14
N HIS A 26 13.77 11.19 11.20
CA HIS A 26 12.63 12.06 11.36
C HIS A 26 13.03 13.53 11.51
N LEU A 27 12.12 14.43 11.12
CA LEU A 27 12.27 15.84 11.40
C LEU A 27 12.22 16.09 12.92
N SER A 28 13.10 16.92 13.41
CA SER A 28 12.98 17.49 14.76
C SER A 28 11.73 18.38 14.87
N ASP A 29 11.29 18.67 16.09
CA ASP A 29 10.14 19.56 16.32
C ASP A 29 10.31 20.94 15.66
N GLU A 30 11.52 21.51 15.70
CA GLU A 30 11.80 22.81 15.09
C GLU A 30 11.85 22.72 13.54
N GLU A 31 12.35 21.62 12.98
CA GLU A 31 12.30 21.40 11.55
C GLU A 31 10.85 21.20 11.08
N ALA A 32 10.05 20.37 11.78
CA ALA A 32 8.65 20.17 11.47
C ALA A 32 7.85 21.47 11.56
N LYS A 33 8.08 22.28 12.61
CA LYS A 33 7.53 23.62 12.76
C LYS A 33 7.88 24.52 11.56
N THR A 34 9.15 24.56 11.18
CA THR A 34 9.62 25.36 10.03
C THR A 34 8.99 24.86 8.71
N GLN A 35 8.82 23.55 8.56
CA GLN A 35 8.12 23.00 7.38
C GLN A 35 6.61 23.31 7.39
N GLY A 36 5.97 23.33 8.57
CA GLY A 36 4.59 23.81 8.73
C GLY A 36 4.41 25.24 8.25
N ALA A 37 5.36 26.14 8.59
CA ALA A 37 5.38 27.55 8.16
C ALA A 37 5.47 27.74 6.64
N ARG A 38 5.85 26.71 5.86
CA ARG A 38 5.84 26.77 4.40
C ARG A 38 4.44 26.69 3.79
N CYS A 39 3.45 26.28 4.58
CA CYS A 39 2.07 26.22 4.13
C CYS A 39 1.52 27.63 3.90
N MET A 40 0.96 27.88 2.72
CA MET A 40 0.39 29.18 2.36
C MET A 40 -1.07 29.34 2.79
N ASP A 41 -1.63 28.36 3.47
CA ASP A 41 -3.05 28.33 3.87
C ASP A 41 -3.99 28.74 2.73
N CYS A 42 -3.93 27.99 1.63
CA CYS A 42 -4.65 28.33 0.40
C CYS A 42 -6.16 28.27 0.62
N GLY A 43 -6.89 29.32 0.23
CA GLY A 43 -8.36 29.33 0.30
C GLY A 43 -9.04 28.23 -0.53
N ILE A 44 -8.33 27.66 -1.53
CA ILE A 44 -8.68 26.43 -2.23
C ILE A 44 -7.50 25.45 -2.06
N PRO A 45 -7.54 24.59 -1.04
CA PRO A 45 -6.41 23.70 -0.74
C PRO A 45 -6.38 22.49 -1.68
N PHE A 46 -5.71 22.61 -2.82
CA PHE A 46 -5.57 21.51 -3.78
C PHE A 46 -4.92 20.26 -3.17
N CYS A 47 -4.09 20.41 -2.14
CA CYS A 47 -3.51 19.30 -1.39
C CYS A 47 -4.57 18.42 -0.73
N ASN A 48 -5.68 18.98 -0.22
CA ASN A 48 -6.79 18.22 0.35
C ASN A 48 -7.47 17.37 -0.74
N ASN A 49 -7.71 17.95 -1.91
CA ASN A 49 -8.31 17.21 -3.04
C ASN A 49 -7.35 16.18 -3.62
N GLY A 50 -6.06 16.45 -3.61
CA GLY A 50 -5.02 15.50 -4.02
C GLY A 50 -4.81 14.35 -3.04
N CYS A 51 -5.25 14.50 -1.79
CA CYS A 51 -5.22 13.46 -0.79
C CYS A 51 -6.49 12.59 -0.89
N PRO A 52 -6.40 11.28 -1.17
CA PRO A 52 -7.58 10.43 -1.25
C PRO A 52 -8.47 10.42 0.00
N VAL A 53 -7.91 10.49 1.21
CA VAL A 53 -8.71 10.58 2.45
C VAL A 53 -9.15 12.03 2.76
N ASN A 54 -8.86 12.98 1.88
CA ASN A 54 -9.19 14.40 2.03
C ASN A 54 -8.70 14.99 3.34
N ASN A 55 -7.46 14.72 3.71
CA ASN A 55 -6.83 15.28 4.89
C ASN A 55 -6.92 16.81 4.90
N ILE A 56 -7.21 17.39 6.05
CA ILE A 56 -7.31 18.84 6.27
C ILE A 56 -5.91 19.39 6.53
N ILE A 57 -5.12 19.44 5.45
CA ILE A 57 -3.66 19.62 5.50
C ILE A 57 -3.25 21.02 5.99
N PRO A 58 -3.84 22.14 5.51
CA PRO A 58 -3.46 23.46 6.01
C PRO A 58 -3.63 23.61 7.51
N ASP A 59 -4.73 23.10 8.07
CA ASP A 59 -5.05 23.22 9.49
C ASP A 59 -3.99 22.54 10.37
N TRP A 60 -3.60 21.31 10.04
CA TRP A 60 -2.57 20.65 10.85
C TRP A 60 -1.18 21.26 10.65
N ASN A 61 -0.87 21.80 9.46
CA ASN A 61 0.40 22.50 9.22
C ASN A 61 0.51 23.74 10.10
N ASP A 62 -0.56 24.51 10.23
CA ASP A 62 -0.63 25.68 11.11
C ASP A 62 -0.50 25.25 12.59
N LEU A 63 -1.21 24.20 13.00
CA LEU A 63 -1.12 23.68 14.36
C LEU A 63 0.28 23.18 14.72
N VAL A 64 0.99 22.54 13.76
CA VAL A 64 2.39 22.13 13.96
C VAL A 64 3.31 23.36 14.01
N PHE A 65 3.09 24.37 13.17
CA PHE A 65 3.82 25.64 13.27
C PHE A 65 3.64 26.30 14.62
N GLN A 66 2.44 26.26 15.19
CA GLN A 66 2.13 26.75 16.54
C GLN A 66 2.58 25.80 17.66
N GLN A 67 3.18 24.65 17.33
CA GLN A 67 3.57 23.60 18.27
C GLN A 67 2.39 22.98 19.05
N ASN A 68 1.18 23.10 18.51
CA ASN A 68 -0.04 22.54 19.08
C ASN A 68 -0.29 21.10 18.57
N TRP A 69 0.63 20.23 18.90
CA TRP A 69 0.70 18.86 18.40
C TRP A 69 -0.54 18.02 18.72
N ARG A 70 -1.15 18.24 19.87
CA ARG A 70 -2.33 17.50 20.29
C ARG A 70 -3.52 17.78 19.38
N GLN A 71 -3.78 19.04 19.08
CA GLN A 71 -4.85 19.42 18.16
C GLN A 71 -4.52 19.01 16.71
N ALA A 72 -3.25 19.08 16.30
CA ALA A 72 -2.82 18.58 15.01
C ALA A 72 -3.16 17.08 14.84
N LEU A 73 -2.96 16.26 15.89
CA LEU A 73 -3.38 14.86 15.89
C LEU A 73 -4.90 14.70 15.75
N ASP A 74 -5.68 15.50 16.46
CA ASP A 74 -7.15 15.41 16.41
C ASP A 74 -7.67 15.74 14.99
N VAL A 75 -7.10 16.77 14.34
CA VAL A 75 -7.41 17.10 12.93
C VAL A 75 -7.00 15.96 12.02
N LEU A 76 -5.80 15.42 12.16
CA LEU A 76 -5.30 14.32 11.32
C LEU A 76 -6.15 13.05 11.46
N HIS A 77 -6.50 12.64 12.67
CA HIS A 77 -7.34 11.47 12.91
C HIS A 77 -8.79 11.65 12.46
N SER A 78 -9.28 12.87 12.27
CA SER A 78 -10.64 13.10 11.77
C SER A 78 -10.85 12.54 10.36
N THR A 79 -9.80 12.50 9.55
CA THR A 79 -9.84 12.04 8.16
C THR A 79 -9.07 10.74 7.91
N ASN A 80 -8.05 10.43 8.71
CA ASN A 80 -7.17 9.28 8.52
C ASN A 80 -7.09 8.42 9.79
N ASN A 81 -7.45 7.13 9.69
CA ASN A 81 -7.35 6.19 10.81
C ASN A 81 -5.90 5.81 11.16
N PHE A 82 -5.01 5.77 10.15
CA PHE A 82 -3.69 5.17 10.27
C PHE A 82 -2.59 6.08 9.67
N PRO A 83 -2.37 7.27 10.26
CA PRO A 83 -1.35 8.19 9.74
C PRO A 83 0.07 7.61 9.78
N GLU A 84 0.37 6.68 10.69
CA GLU A 84 1.67 6.01 10.74
C GLU A 84 1.93 5.14 9.50
N PHE A 85 0.87 4.62 8.85
CA PHE A 85 1.04 3.88 7.59
C PHE A 85 1.25 4.86 6.43
N THR A 86 0.38 5.88 6.33
CA THR A 86 0.48 6.86 5.24
C THR A 86 1.74 7.72 5.35
N GLY A 87 2.12 8.14 6.54
CA GLY A 87 3.34 8.90 6.79
C GLY A 87 4.61 8.14 6.35
N ARG A 88 4.61 6.80 6.40
CA ARG A 88 5.74 5.97 5.99
C ARG A 88 5.71 5.59 4.51
N ILE A 89 4.60 5.08 4.01
CA ILE A 89 4.55 4.39 2.71
C ILE A 89 3.65 5.05 1.65
N CYS A 90 2.91 6.11 1.98
CA CYS A 90 2.14 6.84 0.97
C CYS A 90 3.10 7.59 0.03
N PRO A 91 2.88 7.54 -1.31
CA PRO A 91 3.70 8.31 -2.24
C PRO A 91 3.42 9.81 -2.22
N ALA A 92 2.50 10.27 -1.35
CA ALA A 92 2.14 11.68 -1.11
C ALA A 92 1.60 12.42 -2.35
N PRO A 93 0.48 11.99 -2.95
CA PRO A 93 -0.13 12.74 -4.06
C PRO A 93 -0.56 14.16 -3.66
N CYS A 94 -0.80 14.40 -2.38
CA CYS A 94 -1.06 15.71 -1.81
C CYS A 94 0.10 16.72 -2.04
N GLU A 95 1.34 16.26 -1.99
CA GLU A 95 2.51 17.10 -2.28
C GLU A 95 2.58 17.47 -3.76
N ALA A 96 2.24 16.53 -4.66
CA ALA A 96 2.14 16.81 -6.08
C ALA A 96 1.08 17.89 -6.37
N SER A 97 -0.04 17.87 -5.65
CA SER A 97 -1.15 18.81 -5.80
C SER A 97 -0.96 20.12 -5.01
N CYS A 98 0.07 20.23 -4.18
CA CYS A 98 0.33 21.44 -3.41
C CYS A 98 0.48 22.65 -4.35
N THR A 99 -0.22 23.76 -4.07
CA THR A 99 -0.15 24.98 -4.88
C THR A 99 1.29 25.52 -4.94
N LEU A 100 2.03 25.40 -3.84
CA LEU A 100 3.44 25.81 -3.81
C LEU A 100 4.30 25.02 -4.84
N ASN A 101 3.90 23.77 -5.16
CA ASN A 101 4.60 22.95 -6.15
C ASN A 101 4.56 23.51 -7.58
N ILE A 102 3.79 24.56 -7.88
CA ILE A 102 3.72 25.17 -9.21
C ILE A 102 5.07 25.81 -9.57
N ASN A 103 5.67 26.54 -8.65
CA ASN A 103 6.88 27.34 -8.89
C ASN A 103 7.97 27.20 -7.82
N SER A 104 7.78 26.31 -6.83
CA SER A 104 8.74 26.03 -5.76
C SER A 104 8.65 24.55 -5.37
N ASP A 105 9.41 24.10 -4.37
CA ASP A 105 9.23 22.80 -3.78
C ASP A 105 7.95 22.79 -2.93
N PRO A 106 7.12 21.72 -3.00
CA PRO A 106 5.91 21.61 -2.20
C PRO A 106 6.20 21.58 -0.71
N VAL A 107 5.19 21.80 0.12
CA VAL A 107 5.28 21.51 1.56
C VAL A 107 5.59 20.04 1.77
N GLY A 108 6.43 19.71 2.74
CA GLY A 108 6.73 18.33 3.17
C GLY A 108 5.56 17.72 3.96
N ILE A 109 4.40 17.57 3.30
CA ILE A 109 3.13 17.19 3.94
C ILE A 109 3.26 15.82 4.61
N LYS A 110 3.84 14.86 3.90
CA LYS A 110 4.04 13.50 4.40
C LYS A 110 4.95 13.46 5.63
N SER A 111 6.03 14.22 5.62
CA SER A 111 6.97 14.29 6.77
C SER A 111 6.33 14.94 7.99
N ILE A 112 5.47 15.94 7.80
CA ILE A 112 4.70 16.57 8.90
C ILE A 112 3.65 15.58 9.45
N GLU A 113 2.91 14.88 8.58
CA GLU A 113 1.98 13.82 8.99
C GLU A 113 2.68 12.75 9.83
N HIS A 114 3.87 12.33 9.39
CA HIS A 114 4.72 11.37 10.08
C HIS A 114 5.14 11.87 11.46
N ALA A 115 5.62 13.10 11.55
CA ALA A 115 6.03 13.71 12.82
C ALA A 115 4.85 13.82 13.82
N ILE A 116 3.65 14.21 13.36
CA ILE A 116 2.46 14.30 14.22
C ILE A 116 2.14 12.94 14.84
N ILE A 117 2.07 11.89 14.05
CA ILE A 117 1.63 10.59 14.55
C ILE A 117 2.67 9.90 15.41
N ASP A 118 3.96 10.00 15.08
CA ASP A 118 5.00 9.39 15.89
C ASP A 118 5.11 10.08 17.24
N LYS A 119 5.08 11.41 17.27
CA LYS A 119 5.00 12.18 18.53
C LYS A 119 3.76 11.80 19.35
N ALA A 120 2.64 11.54 18.70
CA ALA A 120 1.41 11.13 19.38
C ALA A 120 1.53 9.76 20.04
N TRP A 121 2.19 8.80 19.39
CA TRP A 121 2.46 7.49 19.97
C TRP A 121 3.48 7.58 21.12
N GLU A 122 4.56 8.32 20.96
CA GLU A 122 5.59 8.54 21.98
C GLU A 122 4.99 9.13 23.27
N ASN A 123 4.08 10.09 23.12
CA ASN A 123 3.40 10.73 24.24
C ASN A 123 2.14 10.00 24.70
N ASN A 124 1.86 8.82 24.13
CA ASN A 124 0.71 8.00 24.50
C ASN A 124 -0.65 8.74 24.36
N TRP A 125 -0.78 9.57 23.32
CA TRP A 125 -2.02 10.31 23.01
C TRP A 125 -3.01 9.48 22.21
N VAL A 126 -2.53 8.49 21.48
CA VAL A 126 -3.41 7.58 20.72
C VAL A 126 -4.04 6.58 21.70
N LYS A 127 -5.32 6.76 21.98
CA LYS A 127 -6.08 5.94 22.94
C LYS A 127 -7.21 5.19 22.25
N PRO A 128 -7.59 4.00 22.75
CA PRO A 128 -8.82 3.34 22.32
C PRO A 128 -10.06 4.23 22.53
N GLN A 129 -10.99 4.16 21.59
CA GLN A 129 -12.26 4.87 21.60
C GLN A 129 -13.43 3.86 21.56
N PRO A 130 -13.67 3.10 22.64
CA PRO A 130 -14.77 2.15 22.66
C PRO A 130 -16.12 2.88 22.58
N PRO A 131 -17.12 2.28 21.92
CA PRO A 131 -18.44 2.90 21.77
C PRO A 131 -19.14 3.02 23.14
N LYS A 132 -19.90 4.10 23.31
CA LYS A 132 -20.75 4.28 24.50
C LYS A 132 -21.92 3.31 24.54
N ASN A 133 -22.49 2.99 23.39
CA ASN A 133 -23.64 2.12 23.24
C ASN A 133 -23.38 1.07 22.16
N LYS A 134 -23.91 -0.13 22.34
CA LYS A 134 -23.91 -1.18 21.34
C LYS A 134 -25.18 -1.15 20.50
N THR A 135 -25.06 -1.36 19.19
CA THR A 135 -26.20 -1.39 18.26
C THR A 135 -26.86 -2.76 18.18
N GLY A 136 -26.16 -3.83 18.62
CA GLY A 136 -26.59 -5.21 18.47
C GLY A 136 -26.46 -5.76 17.04
N LYS A 137 -25.93 -4.98 16.09
CA LYS A 137 -25.67 -5.41 14.72
C LYS A 137 -24.29 -6.08 14.62
N LYS A 138 -24.23 -7.18 13.87
CA LYS A 138 -23.03 -7.98 13.66
C LYS A 138 -22.50 -7.82 12.25
N ILE A 139 -21.22 -7.51 12.11
CA ILE A 139 -20.58 -7.27 10.81
C ILE A 139 -19.35 -8.17 10.68
N ALA A 140 -19.26 -8.91 9.57
CA ALA A 140 -18.06 -9.64 9.18
C ALA A 140 -17.27 -8.82 8.16
N ILE A 141 -15.97 -8.69 8.35
CA ILE A 141 -15.04 -8.08 7.41
C ILE A 141 -14.07 -9.14 6.94
N VAL A 142 -13.97 -9.33 5.63
CA VAL A 142 -13.11 -10.34 5.01
C VAL A 142 -11.86 -9.66 4.44
N GLY A 143 -10.73 -9.87 5.10
CA GLY A 143 -9.44 -9.25 4.80
C GLY A 143 -9.07 -8.17 5.82
N SER A 144 -7.85 -8.26 6.34
CA SER A 144 -7.30 -7.39 7.38
C SER A 144 -6.29 -6.35 6.84
N GLY A 145 -6.31 -6.09 5.54
CA GLY A 145 -5.53 -5.00 4.95
C GLY A 145 -6.06 -3.62 5.38
N PRO A 146 -5.43 -2.52 4.94
CA PRO A 146 -5.78 -1.17 5.39
C PRO A 146 -7.25 -0.81 5.18
N ALA A 147 -7.90 -1.31 4.13
CA ALA A 147 -9.34 -1.09 3.90
C ALA A 147 -10.20 -1.78 4.96
N GLY A 148 -9.93 -3.07 5.24
CA GLY A 148 -10.64 -3.83 6.25
C GLY A 148 -10.42 -3.29 7.65
N MET A 149 -9.19 -2.92 8.00
CA MET A 149 -8.88 -2.29 9.28
C MET A 149 -9.61 -0.96 9.46
N ALA A 150 -9.62 -0.09 8.43
CA ALA A 150 -10.31 1.20 8.51
C ALA A 150 -11.83 1.02 8.67
N ALA A 151 -12.44 0.10 7.91
CA ALA A 151 -13.85 -0.23 8.05
C ALA A 151 -14.16 -0.79 9.45
N ALA A 152 -13.34 -1.71 9.95
CA ALA A 152 -13.52 -2.34 11.25
C ALA A 152 -13.51 -1.31 12.39
N GLN A 153 -12.52 -0.41 12.38
CA GLN A 153 -12.39 0.60 13.42
C GLN A 153 -13.58 1.57 13.42
N GLN A 154 -13.99 2.07 12.24
CA GLN A 154 -15.12 2.97 12.13
C GLN A 154 -16.41 2.33 12.65
N LEU A 155 -16.70 1.10 12.23
CA LEU A 155 -17.92 0.37 12.63
C LEU A 155 -17.93 -0.01 14.10
N ALA A 156 -16.79 -0.40 14.66
CA ALA A 156 -16.69 -0.71 16.10
C ALA A 156 -16.94 0.54 16.96
N ARG A 157 -16.39 1.70 16.56
CA ARG A 157 -16.56 2.98 17.28
C ARG A 157 -18.01 3.50 17.31
N VAL A 158 -18.82 3.16 16.31
CA VAL A 158 -20.27 3.49 16.34
C VAL A 158 -21.13 2.41 17.00
N GLY A 159 -20.51 1.34 17.51
CA GLY A 159 -21.16 0.38 18.39
C GLY A 159 -21.57 -0.95 17.78
N HIS A 160 -21.14 -1.25 16.55
CA HIS A 160 -21.40 -2.57 15.97
C HIS A 160 -20.47 -3.63 16.53
N ASP A 161 -20.91 -4.89 16.51
CA ASP A 161 -20.07 -6.04 16.81
C ASP A 161 -19.33 -6.46 15.52
N VAL A 162 -18.03 -6.22 15.49
CA VAL A 162 -17.21 -6.41 14.29
C VAL A 162 -16.24 -7.57 14.44
N ALA A 163 -16.27 -8.49 13.46
CA ALA A 163 -15.29 -9.57 13.35
C ALA A 163 -14.54 -9.46 12.01
N VAL A 164 -13.21 -9.43 12.07
CA VAL A 164 -12.32 -9.40 10.90
C VAL A 164 -11.75 -10.79 10.67
N TYR A 165 -11.98 -11.35 9.49
CA TYR A 165 -11.47 -12.65 9.05
C TYR A 165 -10.22 -12.46 8.20
N GLU A 166 -9.12 -13.02 8.63
CA GLU A 166 -7.83 -12.98 7.92
C GLU A 166 -7.36 -14.40 7.59
N LYS A 167 -7.01 -14.62 6.32
CA LYS A 167 -6.53 -15.92 5.84
C LYS A 167 -5.18 -16.32 6.40
N ASN A 168 -4.33 -15.32 6.66
CA ASN A 168 -2.98 -15.53 7.19
C ASN A 168 -2.96 -15.59 8.72
N ASP A 169 -1.79 -15.88 9.26
CA ASP A 169 -1.54 -16.05 10.70
C ASP A 169 -1.46 -14.73 11.47
N ARG A 170 -1.39 -13.56 10.78
CA ARG A 170 -1.31 -12.22 11.38
C ARG A 170 -2.10 -11.21 10.59
N ILE A 171 -2.51 -10.14 11.28
CA ILE A 171 -3.29 -9.02 10.72
C ILE A 171 -2.39 -8.04 9.96
N GLY A 172 -2.92 -7.40 8.91
CA GLY A 172 -2.26 -6.30 8.21
C GLY A 172 -2.21 -6.44 6.68
N GLY A 173 -2.57 -7.60 6.11
CA GLY A 173 -2.53 -7.82 4.66
C GLY A 173 -1.16 -7.48 4.05
N LEU A 174 -1.12 -6.71 2.96
CA LEU A 174 0.14 -6.33 2.29
C LEU A 174 1.04 -5.43 3.16
N LEU A 175 0.50 -4.70 4.15
CA LEU A 175 1.33 -3.95 5.10
C LEU A 175 2.25 -4.90 5.88
N ARG A 176 1.76 -6.09 6.21
CA ARG A 176 2.51 -7.11 6.95
C ARG A 176 3.34 -8.00 6.03
N TYR A 177 2.73 -8.50 4.96
CA TYR A 177 3.33 -9.57 4.16
C TYR A 177 3.99 -9.07 2.88
N GLY A 178 3.64 -7.88 2.37
CA GLY A 178 4.22 -7.31 1.16
C GLY A 178 5.35 -6.33 1.46
N ILE A 179 5.07 -5.33 2.29
CA ILE A 179 6.00 -4.24 2.59
C ILE A 179 7.09 -4.73 3.54
N PRO A 180 8.39 -4.53 3.22
CA PRO A 180 9.49 -4.90 4.12
C PRO A 180 9.54 -4.05 5.40
N ASP A 181 10.08 -4.62 6.49
CA ASP A 181 10.21 -3.93 7.78
C ASP A 181 11.07 -2.66 7.67
N PHE A 182 12.08 -2.67 6.82
CA PHE A 182 12.92 -1.49 6.60
C PHE A 182 12.20 -0.30 5.93
N LYS A 183 10.98 -0.51 5.42
CA LYS A 183 10.07 0.55 4.95
C LYS A 183 9.03 0.92 6.00
N MET A 184 8.57 -0.07 6.74
CA MET A 184 7.58 0.08 7.81
C MET A 184 7.65 -1.11 8.76
N GLU A 185 8.11 -0.88 9.99
CA GLU A 185 8.17 -1.91 11.04
C GLU A 185 6.77 -2.38 11.43
N LYS A 186 6.62 -3.69 11.68
CA LYS A 186 5.31 -4.31 11.94
C LYS A 186 4.74 -3.97 13.32
N THR A 187 5.55 -3.44 14.22
CA THR A 187 5.12 -2.88 15.49
C THR A 187 4.05 -1.79 15.35
N HIS A 188 4.09 -1.03 14.24
CA HIS A 188 3.05 -0.05 13.93
C HIS A 188 1.68 -0.68 13.68
N ILE A 189 1.64 -1.86 13.05
CA ILE A 189 0.41 -2.63 12.86
C ILE A 189 -0.04 -3.21 14.19
N ASP A 190 0.88 -3.81 14.95
CA ASP A 190 0.54 -4.52 16.20
C ASP A 190 -0.07 -3.58 17.23
N ARG A 191 0.47 -2.36 17.40
CA ARG A 191 -0.11 -1.37 18.31
C ARG A 191 -1.51 -0.89 17.87
N ARG A 192 -1.78 -0.82 16.55
CA ARG A 192 -3.13 -0.51 16.04
C ARG A 192 -4.10 -1.66 16.24
N VAL A 193 -3.67 -2.88 16.02
CA VAL A 193 -4.48 -4.08 16.30
C VAL A 193 -4.88 -4.07 17.78
N SER A 194 -3.94 -3.90 18.69
CA SER A 194 -4.22 -3.84 20.13
C SER A 194 -5.19 -2.69 20.49
N GLN A 195 -5.06 -1.52 19.88
CA GLN A 195 -6.02 -0.43 20.05
C GLN A 195 -7.42 -0.82 19.57
N MET A 196 -7.53 -1.43 18.38
CA MET A 196 -8.81 -1.84 17.79
C MET A 196 -9.48 -2.95 18.58
N GLU A 197 -8.72 -3.90 19.15
CA GLU A 197 -9.23 -4.92 20.08
C GLU A 197 -9.83 -4.26 21.32
N ALA A 198 -9.15 -3.27 21.88
CA ALA A 198 -9.68 -2.49 23.02
C ALA A 198 -10.90 -1.62 22.64
N GLU A 199 -11.11 -1.33 21.36
CA GLU A 199 -12.31 -0.68 20.80
C GLU A 199 -13.45 -1.69 20.51
N GLY A 200 -13.20 -3.01 20.66
CA GLY A 200 -14.19 -4.08 20.52
C GLY A 200 -14.17 -4.81 19.18
N VAL A 201 -13.12 -4.66 18.37
CA VAL A 201 -12.92 -5.46 17.15
C VAL A 201 -12.40 -6.83 17.52
N THR A 202 -13.00 -7.89 16.95
CA THR A 202 -12.50 -9.27 17.08
C THR A 202 -11.73 -9.65 15.81
N PHE A 203 -10.47 -10.03 15.94
CA PHE A 203 -9.67 -10.54 14.84
C PHE A 203 -9.63 -12.07 14.83
N LYS A 204 -9.88 -12.67 13.68
CA LYS A 204 -9.87 -14.12 13.46
C LYS A 204 -8.86 -14.47 12.36
N VAL A 205 -7.68 -14.85 12.76
CA VAL A 205 -6.58 -15.28 11.86
C VAL A 205 -6.73 -16.73 11.43
N ASN A 206 -6.01 -17.14 10.37
CA ASN A 206 -6.11 -18.46 9.75
C ASN A 206 -7.54 -18.82 9.30
N GLN A 207 -8.35 -17.83 8.98
CA GLN A 207 -9.73 -17.94 8.53
C GLN A 207 -9.85 -17.49 7.09
N ASN A 208 -9.62 -18.42 6.15
CA ASN A 208 -9.70 -18.15 4.71
C ASN A 208 -11.14 -18.36 4.22
N VAL A 209 -11.87 -17.25 4.09
CA VAL A 209 -13.26 -17.26 3.64
C VAL A 209 -13.35 -17.73 2.19
N GLY A 210 -14.20 -18.71 1.95
CA GLY A 210 -14.30 -19.42 0.68
C GLY A 210 -13.42 -20.68 0.59
N GLU A 211 -12.60 -20.96 1.62
CA GLU A 211 -11.80 -22.18 1.73
C GLU A 211 -12.18 -22.97 3.00
N ASN A 212 -11.76 -22.48 4.17
CA ASN A 212 -12.04 -23.11 5.46
C ASN A 212 -13.16 -22.40 6.25
N VAL A 213 -13.69 -21.30 5.75
CA VAL A 213 -14.87 -20.60 6.27
C VAL A 213 -15.91 -20.49 5.17
N ASP A 214 -17.11 -20.99 5.41
CA ASP A 214 -18.20 -20.98 4.44
C ASP A 214 -18.81 -19.56 4.31
N PRO A 215 -18.82 -18.94 3.11
CA PRO A 215 -19.49 -17.67 2.86
C PRO A 215 -20.98 -17.66 3.21
N ASP A 216 -21.71 -18.75 2.96
CA ASP A 216 -23.13 -18.81 3.22
C ASP A 216 -23.42 -18.87 4.74
N GLN A 217 -22.52 -19.43 5.53
CA GLN A 217 -22.60 -19.36 6.98
C GLN A 217 -22.42 -17.93 7.46
N LEU A 218 -21.44 -17.17 6.93
CA LEU A 218 -21.27 -15.76 7.30
C LEU A 218 -22.52 -14.93 6.96
N ILE A 219 -23.13 -15.16 5.78
CA ILE A 219 -24.36 -14.46 5.39
C ILE A 219 -25.54 -14.74 6.36
N LYS A 220 -25.59 -15.93 6.96
CA LYS A 220 -26.63 -16.27 7.94
C LYS A 220 -26.35 -15.65 9.32
N GLU A 221 -25.09 -15.62 9.74
CA GLU A 221 -24.69 -15.22 11.08
C GLU A 221 -24.56 -13.69 11.26
N TYR A 222 -24.26 -12.97 10.17
CA TYR A 222 -23.98 -11.52 10.20
C TYR A 222 -25.07 -10.71 9.53
N ASP A 223 -25.28 -9.51 10.03
CA ASP A 223 -26.22 -8.53 9.44
C ASP A 223 -25.66 -7.89 8.17
N SER A 224 -24.33 -7.77 8.08
CA SER A 224 -23.63 -7.29 6.89
C SER A 224 -22.24 -7.91 6.77
N ILE A 225 -21.70 -7.96 5.52
CA ILE A 225 -20.37 -8.46 5.21
C ILE A 225 -19.65 -7.41 4.35
N ILE A 226 -18.39 -7.13 4.64
CA ILE A 226 -17.52 -6.30 3.82
C ILE A 226 -16.41 -7.17 3.24
N LEU A 227 -16.30 -7.20 1.91
CA LEU A 227 -15.21 -7.84 1.19
C LEU A 227 -14.09 -6.83 0.96
N SER A 228 -12.95 -7.04 1.58
CA SER A 228 -11.76 -6.17 1.53
C SER A 228 -10.43 -6.94 1.41
N GLY A 229 -10.50 -8.12 0.77
CA GLY A 229 -9.36 -9.04 0.62
C GLY A 229 -8.28 -8.59 -0.37
N GLY A 230 -8.32 -7.37 -0.87
CA GLY A 230 -7.31 -6.81 -1.77
C GLY A 230 -7.41 -7.32 -3.21
N ALA A 231 -6.39 -7.00 -4.02
CA ALA A 231 -6.19 -7.51 -5.38
C ALA A 231 -4.87 -8.29 -5.37
N GLU A 232 -4.92 -9.60 -5.27
CA GLU A 232 -3.75 -10.45 -5.07
C GLU A 232 -3.48 -11.42 -6.23
N TRP A 233 -4.28 -11.36 -7.30
CA TRP A 233 -4.01 -12.18 -8.49
C TRP A 233 -2.85 -11.56 -9.27
N PRO A 234 -1.64 -12.17 -9.25
CA PRO A 234 -0.46 -11.55 -9.84
C PRO A 234 -0.54 -11.58 -11.37
N ARG A 235 0.05 -10.57 -12.00
CA ARG A 235 0.32 -10.60 -13.43
C ARG A 235 1.48 -11.55 -13.69
N ASP A 236 1.24 -12.56 -14.52
CA ASP A 236 2.28 -13.52 -14.90
C ASP A 236 2.97 -13.11 -16.22
N LEU A 237 4.10 -13.76 -16.49
CA LEU A 237 4.92 -13.61 -17.69
C LEU A 237 5.05 -14.96 -18.40
N PRO A 238 4.09 -15.33 -19.25
CA PRO A 238 4.04 -16.65 -19.88
C PRO A 238 5.02 -16.75 -21.06
N VAL A 239 6.31 -16.76 -20.76
CA VAL A 239 7.40 -16.95 -21.73
C VAL A 239 8.08 -18.31 -21.53
N PRO A 240 8.78 -18.86 -22.53
CA PRO A 240 9.52 -20.10 -22.39
C PRO A 240 10.47 -20.07 -21.21
N GLY A 241 10.49 -21.12 -20.38
CA GLY A 241 11.31 -21.23 -19.18
C GLY A 241 10.68 -20.62 -17.93
N ARG A 242 9.42 -20.13 -17.99
CA ARG A 242 8.69 -19.60 -16.83
C ARG A 242 8.58 -20.59 -15.66
N GLU A 243 8.57 -21.88 -15.99
CA GLU A 243 8.45 -23.00 -15.04
C GLU A 243 9.75 -23.34 -14.30
N LEU A 244 10.87 -22.75 -14.68
CA LEU A 244 12.17 -23.03 -14.05
C LEU A 244 12.18 -22.59 -12.58
N ASP A 245 12.79 -23.43 -11.72
CA ASP A 245 13.07 -23.05 -10.34
C ASP A 245 13.99 -21.81 -10.32
N GLY A 246 13.65 -20.85 -9.45
CA GLY A 246 14.31 -19.55 -9.39
C GLY A 246 13.55 -18.44 -10.14
N VAL A 247 12.42 -18.74 -10.82
CA VAL A 247 11.51 -17.73 -11.38
C VAL A 247 10.25 -17.66 -10.52
N HIS A 248 10.15 -16.66 -9.66
CA HIS A 248 9.10 -16.53 -8.64
C HIS A 248 8.34 -15.22 -8.76
N PHE A 249 7.12 -15.19 -8.26
CA PHE A 249 6.44 -13.91 -8.02
C PHE A 249 7.08 -13.17 -6.84
N ALA A 250 7.03 -11.86 -6.87
CA ALA A 250 7.48 -11.02 -5.74
C ALA A 250 6.75 -11.41 -4.43
N MET A 251 5.49 -11.84 -4.54
CA MET A 251 4.68 -12.26 -3.38
C MET A 251 4.97 -13.68 -2.89
N ASP A 252 5.88 -14.41 -3.52
CA ASP A 252 6.47 -15.64 -2.95
C ASP A 252 7.75 -15.30 -2.15
N PHE A 253 8.44 -14.23 -2.52
CA PHE A 253 9.72 -13.80 -1.96
C PHE A 253 9.56 -12.90 -0.72
N LEU A 254 8.81 -11.80 -0.84
CA LEU A 254 8.67 -10.79 0.20
C LEU A 254 8.00 -11.31 1.49
N PRO A 255 6.88 -12.06 1.45
CA PRO A 255 6.25 -12.58 2.66
C PRO A 255 7.15 -13.54 3.44
N ASN A 256 7.94 -14.34 2.75
CA ASN A 256 8.88 -15.26 3.39
C ASN A 256 9.92 -14.49 4.20
N GLN A 257 10.49 -13.43 3.63
CA GLN A 257 11.46 -12.61 4.34
C GLN A 257 10.82 -11.84 5.51
N ASN A 258 9.64 -11.29 5.33
CA ASN A 258 8.93 -10.60 6.41
C ASN A 258 8.62 -11.55 7.59
N LYS A 259 8.30 -12.81 7.32
CA LYS A 259 8.14 -13.85 8.37
C LYS A 259 9.45 -14.13 9.09
N VAL A 260 10.56 -14.23 8.35
CA VAL A 260 11.90 -14.43 8.95
C VAL A 260 12.28 -13.25 9.86
N VAL A 261 12.04 -12.01 9.43
CA VAL A 261 12.27 -10.81 10.25
C VAL A 261 11.40 -10.83 11.51
N ALA A 262 10.18 -11.35 11.42
CA ALA A 262 9.30 -11.54 12.57
C ALA A 262 9.71 -12.68 13.50
N GLY A 263 10.79 -13.43 13.20
CA GLY A 263 11.31 -14.53 13.99
C GLY A 263 10.79 -15.92 13.62
N ASP A 264 10.02 -16.04 12.55
CA ASP A 264 9.48 -17.31 12.08
C ASP A 264 10.56 -18.16 11.38
N LYS A 265 10.45 -19.47 11.51
CA LYS A 265 11.23 -20.41 10.71
C LYS A 265 10.49 -20.72 9.41
N VAL A 266 10.99 -20.19 8.30
CA VAL A 266 10.43 -20.45 6.97
C VAL A 266 11.19 -21.60 6.31
N LYS A 267 10.47 -22.68 6.03
CA LYS A 267 11.03 -23.83 5.29
C LYS A 267 11.17 -23.42 3.80
N ASP A 268 12.29 -23.83 3.18
CA ASP A 268 12.57 -23.61 1.76
C ASP A 268 12.46 -22.13 1.36
N GLN A 269 12.99 -21.24 2.21
CA GLN A 269 12.97 -19.80 1.97
C GLN A 269 13.69 -19.44 0.65
N ILE A 270 13.02 -18.65 -0.18
CA ILE A 270 13.65 -18.05 -1.37
C ILE A 270 14.66 -16.99 -0.90
N THR A 271 15.95 -17.16 -1.23
CA THR A 271 17.01 -16.21 -0.86
C THR A 271 17.74 -15.69 -2.09
N ALA A 272 18.23 -14.46 -2.01
CA ALA A 272 19.04 -13.81 -3.04
C ALA A 272 20.56 -13.89 -2.75
N THR A 273 20.97 -14.53 -1.65
CA THR A 273 22.37 -14.59 -1.21
C THR A 273 23.28 -15.17 -2.28
N GLY A 274 24.29 -14.39 -2.70
CA GLY A 274 25.27 -14.76 -3.70
C GLY A 274 24.72 -14.94 -5.13
N LYS A 275 23.46 -14.55 -5.39
CA LYS A 275 22.79 -14.73 -6.69
C LYS A 275 22.83 -13.46 -7.54
N ASN A 276 22.79 -13.65 -8.86
CA ASN A 276 22.46 -12.60 -9.81
C ASN A 276 20.93 -12.50 -9.88
N VAL A 277 20.38 -11.40 -9.39
CA VAL A 277 18.93 -11.19 -9.27
C VAL A 277 18.44 -10.28 -10.39
N VAL A 278 17.34 -10.66 -11.03
CA VAL A 278 16.63 -9.80 -11.97
C VAL A 278 15.21 -9.57 -11.45
N VAL A 279 14.85 -8.31 -11.26
CA VAL A 279 13.50 -7.89 -10.88
C VAL A 279 12.79 -7.36 -12.13
N ILE A 280 11.65 -7.95 -12.48
CA ILE A 280 10.85 -7.53 -13.64
C ILE A 280 9.66 -6.71 -13.12
N GLY A 281 9.69 -5.39 -13.38
CA GLY A 281 8.70 -4.42 -12.95
C GLY A 281 9.29 -3.29 -12.11
N GLY A 282 8.97 -2.04 -12.45
CA GLY A 282 9.55 -0.81 -11.88
C GLY A 282 8.73 -0.15 -10.75
N GLY A 283 7.65 -0.78 -10.29
CA GLY A 283 6.81 -0.26 -9.21
C GLY A 283 7.37 -0.46 -7.80
N ASP A 284 6.60 -0.05 -6.78
CA ASP A 284 7.00 -0.14 -5.37
C ASP A 284 7.33 -1.59 -4.94
N THR A 285 6.56 -2.58 -5.41
CA THR A 285 6.84 -4.00 -5.15
C THR A 285 8.20 -4.42 -5.72
N GLY A 286 8.56 -3.93 -6.93
CA GLY A 286 9.89 -4.17 -7.51
C GLY A 286 10.99 -3.54 -6.66
N SER A 287 10.79 -2.31 -6.21
CA SER A 287 11.70 -1.62 -5.29
C SER A 287 11.90 -2.39 -3.96
N ASP A 288 10.83 -2.98 -3.43
CA ASP A 288 10.89 -3.80 -2.21
C ASP A 288 11.68 -5.11 -2.45
N CYS A 289 11.53 -5.72 -3.63
CA CYS A 289 12.35 -6.86 -4.05
C CYS A 289 13.84 -6.49 -4.16
N VAL A 290 14.16 -5.32 -4.73
CA VAL A 290 15.54 -4.80 -4.82
C VAL A 290 16.15 -4.65 -3.42
N GLY A 291 15.51 -3.92 -2.53
CA GLY A 291 16.02 -3.67 -1.17
C GLY A 291 16.15 -4.94 -0.33
N THR A 292 15.23 -5.89 -0.50
CA THR A 292 15.30 -7.20 0.16
C THR A 292 16.46 -8.03 -0.41
N SER A 293 16.66 -8.03 -1.73
CA SER A 293 17.76 -8.76 -2.37
C SER A 293 19.13 -8.24 -1.96
N ASN A 294 19.29 -6.91 -1.83
CA ASN A 294 20.52 -6.29 -1.33
C ASN A 294 20.81 -6.73 0.12
N ARG A 295 19.79 -6.77 1.00
CA ARG A 295 19.94 -7.24 2.40
C ARG A 295 20.24 -8.72 2.50
N HIS A 296 19.83 -9.53 1.53
CA HIS A 296 20.23 -10.93 1.43
C HIS A 296 21.68 -11.11 0.97
N GLY A 297 22.36 -10.07 0.50
CA GLY A 297 23.72 -10.16 -0.05
C GLY A 297 23.75 -10.75 -1.46
N ALA A 298 22.85 -10.27 -2.34
CA ALA A 298 22.88 -10.59 -3.76
C ALA A 298 24.22 -10.19 -4.40
N SER A 299 24.72 -10.96 -5.37
CA SER A 299 25.93 -10.62 -6.11
C SER A 299 25.71 -9.45 -7.08
N SER A 300 24.51 -9.37 -7.66
CA SER A 300 24.05 -8.25 -8.46
C SER A 300 22.52 -8.16 -8.41
N VAL A 301 21.99 -6.95 -8.54
CA VAL A 301 20.55 -6.72 -8.66
C VAL A 301 20.29 -5.83 -9.87
N ASN A 302 19.51 -6.35 -10.83
CA ASN A 302 19.06 -5.62 -12.00
C ASN A 302 17.54 -5.50 -11.99
N GLN A 303 17.02 -4.34 -12.39
CA GLN A 303 15.58 -4.12 -12.48
C GLN A 303 15.19 -3.67 -13.87
N PHE A 304 14.25 -4.37 -14.50
CA PHE A 304 13.75 -4.08 -15.85
C PHE A 304 12.33 -3.56 -15.83
N GLU A 305 12.11 -2.51 -16.60
CA GLU A 305 10.80 -1.90 -16.83
C GLU A 305 10.46 -2.02 -18.32
N LEU A 306 9.22 -2.49 -18.61
CA LEU A 306 8.71 -2.61 -19.97
C LEU A 306 8.43 -1.25 -20.61
N MET A 307 8.00 -0.30 -19.79
CA MET A 307 7.66 1.05 -20.25
C MET A 307 8.92 1.89 -20.47
N PRO A 308 8.84 2.94 -21.30
CA PRO A 308 9.95 3.88 -21.46
C PRO A 308 10.34 4.55 -20.15
N GLN A 309 11.58 4.94 -20.04
CA GLN A 309 12.06 5.72 -18.90
C GLN A 309 11.22 6.97 -18.72
N PRO A 310 10.62 7.20 -17.53
CA PRO A 310 9.91 8.43 -17.26
C PRO A 310 10.85 9.63 -17.31
N PRO A 311 10.36 10.84 -17.62
CA PRO A 311 11.18 12.04 -17.60
C PRO A 311 11.69 12.34 -16.19
N GLU A 312 12.88 12.89 -16.05
CA GLU A 312 13.45 13.24 -14.74
C GLU A 312 12.58 14.25 -13.99
N LYS A 313 11.97 15.19 -14.72
CA LYS A 313 11.10 16.22 -14.18
C LYS A 313 9.78 16.25 -14.93
N GLU A 314 8.70 16.48 -14.18
CA GLU A 314 7.38 16.72 -14.77
C GLU A 314 7.31 18.08 -15.45
N ILE A 315 6.49 18.20 -16.49
CA ILE A 315 6.05 19.49 -17.06
C ILE A 315 4.83 19.94 -16.25
N LYS A 316 5.05 20.73 -15.21
CA LYS A 316 4.02 21.12 -14.22
C LYS A 316 2.79 21.76 -14.87
N SER A 317 2.94 22.58 -15.89
CA SER A 317 1.84 23.18 -16.63
C SER A 317 0.90 22.20 -17.35
N LEU A 318 1.36 20.97 -17.57
CA LEU A 318 0.55 19.92 -18.21
C LEU A 318 -0.07 18.94 -17.21
N VAL A 319 0.52 18.78 -16.03
CA VAL A 319 0.12 17.71 -15.09
C VAL A 319 -0.46 18.22 -13.78
N TRP A 320 0.00 19.37 -13.26
CA TRP A 320 -0.54 19.90 -12.01
C TRP A 320 -2.05 20.22 -12.14
N PRO A 321 -2.89 19.90 -11.16
CA PRO A 321 -2.60 19.39 -9.81
C PRO A 321 -2.57 17.86 -9.69
N TYR A 322 -2.49 17.14 -10.79
CA TYR A 322 -2.58 15.68 -10.81
C TYR A 322 -1.22 15.03 -10.55
N TRP A 323 -1.28 13.70 -10.32
CA TRP A 323 -0.09 12.90 -10.07
C TRP A 323 0.80 12.81 -11.31
N PRO A 324 2.05 13.29 -11.27
CA PRO A 324 2.90 13.37 -12.45
C PRO A 324 3.58 12.03 -12.77
N LEU A 325 3.71 11.76 -14.08
CA LEU A 325 4.65 10.77 -14.58
C LEU A 325 6.04 11.40 -14.56
N LYS A 326 6.88 10.93 -13.64
CA LYS A 326 8.30 11.32 -13.55
C LYS A 326 9.14 10.20 -12.99
N MET A 327 10.44 10.26 -13.24
CA MET A 327 11.40 9.34 -12.65
C MET A 327 11.32 9.38 -11.11
N ARG A 328 11.26 8.20 -10.50
CA ARG A 328 11.29 8.04 -9.05
C ARG A 328 12.39 7.06 -8.70
N THR A 329 13.26 7.50 -7.80
CA THR A 329 14.27 6.64 -7.21
C THR A 329 13.86 6.38 -5.77
N SER A 330 13.72 5.11 -5.42
CA SER A 330 13.46 4.72 -4.03
C SER A 330 14.78 4.53 -3.28
N SER A 331 14.69 4.56 -1.96
CA SER A 331 15.83 4.24 -1.09
C SER A 331 16.46 2.87 -1.39
N SER A 332 15.68 1.89 -1.85
CA SER A 332 16.18 0.57 -2.23
C SER A 332 17.12 0.61 -3.45
N HIS A 333 16.83 1.50 -4.43
CA HIS A 333 17.71 1.68 -5.59
C HIS A 333 19.06 2.31 -5.21
N GLU A 334 19.07 3.20 -4.23
CA GLU A 334 20.31 3.81 -3.70
C GLU A 334 21.22 2.78 -3.00
N GLU A 335 20.66 1.66 -2.55
CA GLU A 335 21.38 0.56 -1.91
C GLU A 335 22.14 -0.34 -2.89
N GLY A 336 21.94 -0.16 -4.19
CA GLY A 336 22.59 -0.89 -5.27
C GLY A 336 21.58 -1.58 -6.18
N CYS A 337 21.44 -1.05 -7.41
CA CYS A 337 20.60 -1.65 -8.45
C CYS A 337 20.91 -1.02 -9.80
N GLU A 338 21.14 -1.83 -10.81
CA GLU A 338 21.12 -1.38 -12.20
C GLU A 338 19.71 -1.39 -12.72
N ARG A 339 19.25 -0.27 -13.30
CA ARG A 339 17.89 -0.10 -13.82
C ARG A 339 17.93 0.13 -15.32
N ASP A 340 17.06 -0.58 -16.06
CA ASP A 340 16.89 -0.35 -17.49
C ASP A 340 15.41 -0.35 -17.87
N TRP A 341 15.06 0.40 -18.89
CA TRP A 341 13.70 0.64 -19.36
C TRP A 341 13.54 0.21 -20.81
N SER A 342 12.29 0.09 -21.24
CA SER A 342 11.97 -0.41 -22.58
C SER A 342 12.59 -1.80 -22.83
N ILE A 343 12.55 -2.67 -21.84
CA ILE A 343 13.08 -4.04 -21.91
C ILE A 343 11.92 -5.03 -21.82
N ALA A 344 11.82 -5.91 -22.82
CA ALA A 344 10.90 -7.04 -22.80
C ALA A 344 11.65 -8.35 -22.63
N THR A 345 11.24 -9.16 -21.67
CA THR A 345 11.76 -10.50 -21.47
C THR A 345 11.17 -11.45 -22.51
N LYS A 346 12.00 -12.23 -23.19
CA LYS A 346 11.61 -13.20 -24.22
C LYS A 346 11.57 -14.64 -23.69
N SER A 347 12.52 -15.02 -22.86
CA SER A 347 12.59 -16.37 -22.28
C SER A 347 13.54 -16.42 -21.10
N PHE A 348 13.43 -17.50 -20.34
CA PHE A 348 14.42 -17.92 -19.37
C PHE A 348 15.11 -19.18 -19.86
N LYS A 349 16.43 -19.25 -19.70
CA LYS A 349 17.21 -20.45 -19.99
C LYS A 349 17.70 -21.06 -18.68
N GLY A 350 17.67 -22.37 -18.59
CA GLY A 350 18.05 -23.08 -17.38
C GLY A 350 18.88 -24.32 -17.63
N GLU A 351 19.45 -24.78 -16.53
CA GLU A 351 20.18 -26.05 -16.47
C GLU A 351 19.71 -26.83 -15.26
N ASN A 352 19.47 -28.15 -15.43
CA ASN A 352 18.97 -29.02 -14.36
C ASN A 352 17.69 -28.49 -13.67
N GLY A 353 16.79 -27.89 -14.45
CA GLY A 353 15.50 -27.34 -13.96
C GLY A 353 15.60 -26.00 -13.24
N LYS A 354 16.79 -25.36 -13.16
CA LYS A 354 17.01 -24.07 -12.50
C LYS A 354 17.36 -22.99 -13.51
N VAL A 355 16.82 -21.80 -13.32
CA VAL A 355 17.13 -20.62 -14.14
C VAL A 355 18.64 -20.26 -14.02
N LYS A 356 19.25 -19.92 -15.15
CA LYS A 356 20.65 -19.49 -15.27
C LYS A 356 20.82 -18.20 -16.05
N GLU A 357 19.93 -17.98 -17.02
CA GLU A 357 19.99 -16.80 -17.88
C GLU A 357 18.58 -16.29 -18.19
N LEU A 358 18.50 -15.00 -18.37
CA LEU A 358 17.35 -14.30 -18.93
C LEU A 358 17.72 -13.79 -20.32
N VAL A 359 16.83 -14.02 -21.30
CA VAL A 359 16.93 -13.45 -22.65
C VAL A 359 15.92 -12.33 -22.75
N ALA A 360 16.39 -11.14 -23.14
CA ALA A 360 15.56 -9.96 -23.28
C ALA A 360 15.88 -9.18 -24.55
N THR A 361 15.01 -8.27 -24.93
CA THR A 361 15.17 -7.40 -26.09
C THR A 361 14.72 -5.98 -25.75
N LYS A 362 15.29 -4.98 -26.41
CA LYS A 362 14.79 -3.61 -26.32
C LYS A 362 13.49 -3.47 -27.10
N VAL A 363 12.60 -2.63 -26.58
CA VAL A 363 11.32 -2.32 -27.22
C VAL A 363 11.15 -0.83 -27.41
N GLN A 364 10.31 -0.45 -28.37
CA GLN A 364 9.86 0.92 -28.60
C GLN A 364 8.34 0.95 -28.69
N TRP A 365 7.75 2.06 -28.33
CA TRP A 365 6.31 2.26 -28.39
C TRP A 365 5.98 3.22 -29.54
N LYS A 366 5.25 2.71 -30.55
CA LYS A 366 4.74 3.50 -31.66
C LYS A 366 3.23 3.38 -31.71
N ASP A 367 2.51 4.47 -31.74
CA ASP A 367 1.04 4.52 -31.78
C ASP A 367 0.38 3.63 -30.70
N GLY A 368 0.94 3.64 -29.49
CA GLY A 368 0.48 2.84 -28.35
C GLY A 368 0.74 1.34 -28.47
N LYS A 369 1.47 0.89 -29.49
CA LYS A 369 1.85 -0.53 -29.69
C LYS A 369 3.33 -0.73 -29.42
N MET A 370 3.61 -1.79 -28.66
CA MET A 370 4.97 -2.25 -28.41
C MET A 370 5.54 -2.92 -29.67
N GLN A 371 6.78 -2.58 -30.01
CA GLN A 371 7.54 -3.18 -31.12
C GLN A 371 8.95 -3.52 -30.63
N GLU A 372 9.44 -4.69 -30.94
CA GLU A 372 10.84 -5.06 -30.66
C GLU A 372 11.79 -4.24 -31.54
N VAL A 373 12.91 -3.81 -30.98
CA VAL A 373 13.99 -3.16 -31.73
C VAL A 373 14.83 -4.28 -32.39
N PRO A 374 14.98 -4.26 -33.72
CA PRO A 374 15.76 -5.28 -34.40
C PRO A 374 17.21 -5.38 -33.89
N ASN A 375 17.72 -6.59 -33.76
CA ASN A 375 19.08 -6.91 -33.33
C ASN A 375 19.45 -6.35 -31.95
N SER A 376 18.49 -6.15 -31.06
CA SER A 376 18.71 -5.67 -29.70
C SER A 376 18.58 -6.76 -28.64
N GLU A 377 18.42 -8.00 -29.06
CA GLU A 377 18.36 -9.15 -28.13
C GLU A 377 19.67 -9.32 -27.40
N PHE A 378 19.59 -9.56 -26.11
CA PHE A 378 20.73 -9.82 -25.23
C PHE A 378 20.40 -10.91 -24.21
N THR A 379 21.44 -11.51 -23.68
CA THR A 379 21.34 -12.53 -22.62
C THR A 379 22.13 -12.06 -21.42
N MET A 380 21.60 -12.26 -20.23
CA MET A 380 22.30 -11.98 -18.98
C MET A 380 22.13 -13.12 -17.97
N LYS A 381 23.09 -13.23 -17.04
CA LYS A 381 23.02 -14.18 -15.94
C LYS A 381 21.86 -13.83 -15.01
N ALA A 382 21.10 -14.84 -14.61
CA ALA A 382 19.99 -14.70 -13.67
C ALA A 382 19.83 -16.01 -12.89
N ASP A 383 20.21 -15.99 -11.61
CA ASP A 383 20.04 -17.13 -10.70
C ASP A 383 18.72 -17.03 -9.92
N LEU A 384 18.12 -15.85 -9.88
CA LEU A 384 16.82 -15.56 -9.28
C LEU A 384 16.12 -14.46 -10.08
N VAL A 385 14.90 -14.73 -10.51
CA VAL A 385 14.03 -13.77 -11.20
C VAL A 385 12.78 -13.52 -10.36
N LEU A 386 12.50 -12.25 -10.08
CA LEU A 386 11.35 -11.82 -9.28
C LEU A 386 10.36 -11.05 -10.16
N LEU A 387 9.18 -11.61 -10.36
CA LEU A 387 8.11 -10.99 -11.14
C LEU A 387 7.32 -10.03 -10.26
N ALA A 388 7.56 -8.73 -10.43
CA ALA A 388 6.95 -7.62 -9.69
C ALA A 388 6.09 -6.73 -10.60
N MET A 389 5.31 -7.35 -11.50
CA MET A 389 4.56 -6.67 -12.56
C MET A 389 3.15 -6.21 -12.13
N GLY A 390 2.89 -6.17 -10.83
CA GLY A 390 1.59 -5.79 -10.26
C GLY A 390 0.55 -6.91 -10.30
N PHE A 391 -0.69 -6.54 -9.96
CA PHE A 391 -1.80 -7.46 -9.85
C PHE A 391 -2.86 -7.17 -10.91
N ILE A 392 -3.65 -8.19 -11.26
CA ILE A 392 -4.72 -8.08 -12.26
C ILE A 392 -6.06 -7.78 -11.56
N SER A 393 -6.37 -8.53 -10.50
CA SER A 393 -7.67 -8.51 -9.85
C SER A 393 -7.60 -9.16 -8.45
N PRO A 394 -8.69 -9.14 -7.66
CA PRO A 394 -8.85 -10.04 -6.52
C PRO A 394 -8.77 -11.50 -6.93
N GLN A 395 -8.55 -12.37 -5.94
CA GLN A 395 -8.70 -13.81 -6.10
C GLN A 395 -10.16 -14.12 -6.51
N GLN A 396 -10.36 -14.68 -7.70
CA GLN A 396 -11.69 -14.85 -8.30
C GLN A 396 -12.59 -15.78 -7.48
N LYS A 397 -12.01 -16.80 -6.88
CA LYS A 397 -12.72 -17.84 -6.13
C LYS A 397 -13.61 -17.27 -5.02
N ILE A 398 -13.17 -16.23 -4.30
CA ILE A 398 -13.96 -15.63 -3.23
C ILE A 398 -15.19 -14.90 -3.80
N LEU A 399 -15.04 -14.16 -4.90
CA LEU A 399 -16.15 -13.48 -5.56
C LEU A 399 -17.19 -14.48 -6.10
N ASP A 400 -16.71 -15.58 -6.70
CA ASP A 400 -17.57 -16.67 -7.20
C ASP A 400 -18.34 -17.34 -6.06
N LYS A 401 -17.68 -17.62 -4.94
CA LYS A 401 -18.31 -18.22 -3.75
C LYS A 401 -19.39 -17.32 -3.12
N PHE A 402 -19.19 -16.01 -3.15
CA PHE A 402 -20.22 -15.06 -2.73
C PHE A 402 -21.27 -14.78 -3.81
N GLY A 403 -21.09 -15.22 -5.06
CA GLY A 403 -21.98 -14.92 -6.19
C GLY A 403 -22.00 -13.43 -6.53
N ILE A 404 -20.86 -12.75 -6.49
CA ILE A 404 -20.71 -11.32 -6.72
C ILE A 404 -20.50 -11.05 -8.22
N GLU A 405 -21.25 -10.09 -8.77
CA GLU A 405 -20.96 -9.55 -10.10
C GLU A 405 -19.59 -8.87 -10.12
N LYS A 406 -18.89 -9.06 -11.24
CA LYS A 406 -17.55 -8.53 -11.47
C LYS A 406 -17.59 -7.39 -12.48
N ASP A 407 -16.68 -6.43 -12.35
CA ASP A 407 -16.44 -5.43 -13.38
C ASP A 407 -15.64 -6.04 -14.56
N ALA A 408 -15.39 -5.25 -15.60
CA ALA A 408 -14.63 -5.67 -16.78
C ALA A 408 -13.17 -6.06 -16.48
N ARG A 409 -12.65 -5.70 -15.29
CA ARG A 409 -11.29 -6.04 -14.84
C ARG A 409 -11.27 -7.22 -13.87
N GLY A 410 -12.44 -7.81 -13.56
CA GLY A 410 -12.56 -8.91 -12.61
C GLY A 410 -12.62 -8.49 -11.13
N ASN A 411 -12.82 -7.21 -10.82
CA ASN A 411 -13.01 -6.74 -9.45
C ASN A 411 -14.47 -6.89 -9.02
N ALA A 412 -14.75 -6.87 -7.72
CA ALA A 412 -16.10 -6.81 -7.19
C ALA A 412 -16.81 -5.54 -7.68
N LYS A 413 -17.91 -5.69 -8.42
CA LYS A 413 -18.68 -4.56 -8.95
C LYS A 413 -19.49 -3.91 -7.83
N ALA A 414 -19.14 -2.68 -7.49
CA ALA A 414 -19.87 -1.83 -6.54
C ALA A 414 -19.56 -0.35 -6.85
N GLU A 415 -20.58 0.48 -6.80
CA GLU A 415 -20.46 1.93 -7.02
C GLU A 415 -19.98 2.62 -5.73
N THR A 416 -19.39 3.81 -5.85
CA THR A 416 -18.94 4.61 -4.69
C THR A 416 -19.94 5.68 -4.27
N GLU A 417 -20.92 5.94 -5.09
CA GLU A 417 -21.89 7.03 -4.94
C GLU A 417 -23.33 6.50 -4.93
N GLY A 418 -24.26 7.32 -4.41
CA GLY A 418 -25.70 7.02 -4.36
C GLY A 418 -26.09 6.11 -3.19
N ASP A 419 -27.38 5.77 -3.15
CA ASP A 419 -28.01 5.03 -2.04
C ASP A 419 -27.49 3.59 -1.86
N LYS A 420 -26.81 3.06 -2.86
CA LYS A 420 -26.21 1.72 -2.86
C LYS A 420 -24.69 1.77 -2.90
N SER A 421 -24.09 2.86 -2.42
CA SER A 421 -22.65 3.00 -2.39
C SER A 421 -21.99 1.79 -1.68
N TYR A 422 -20.91 1.26 -2.28
CA TYR A 422 -20.19 0.07 -1.85
C TYR A 422 -20.99 -1.25 -1.81
N ALA A 423 -22.30 -1.24 -2.05
CA ALA A 423 -23.09 -2.47 -2.10
C ALA A 423 -22.80 -3.26 -3.38
N THR A 424 -22.65 -4.58 -3.23
CA THR A 424 -22.47 -5.51 -4.36
C THR A 424 -23.84 -5.99 -4.91
N SER A 425 -23.80 -6.86 -5.91
CA SER A 425 -24.99 -7.52 -6.45
C SER A 425 -25.70 -8.43 -5.41
N ARG A 426 -25.01 -8.83 -4.35
CA ARG A 426 -25.59 -9.67 -3.29
C ARG A 426 -26.00 -8.84 -2.07
N LYS A 427 -27.29 -8.98 -1.66
CA LYS A 427 -27.82 -8.28 -0.48
C LYS A 427 -26.96 -8.54 0.76
N LYS A 428 -26.73 -7.53 1.59
CA LYS A 428 -25.89 -7.50 2.80
C LYS A 428 -24.38 -7.55 2.52
N VAL A 429 -23.93 -7.72 1.28
CA VAL A 429 -22.50 -7.85 0.95
C VAL A 429 -22.03 -6.58 0.27
N PHE A 430 -20.99 -5.99 0.85
CA PHE A 430 -20.33 -4.77 0.39
C PHE A 430 -18.90 -5.10 -0.03
N ALA A 431 -18.27 -4.22 -0.81
CA ALA A 431 -16.87 -4.38 -1.22
C ALA A 431 -16.12 -3.06 -1.15
N ALA A 432 -14.88 -3.09 -0.66
CA ALA A 432 -14.05 -1.90 -0.49
C ALA A 432 -12.56 -2.17 -0.79
N GLY A 433 -11.82 -1.10 -1.03
CA GLY A 433 -10.39 -1.14 -1.32
C GLY A 433 -10.08 -1.80 -2.65
N ASP A 434 -8.91 -2.42 -2.75
CA ASP A 434 -8.45 -3.02 -4.01
C ASP A 434 -9.33 -4.18 -4.49
N MET A 435 -10.12 -4.81 -3.61
CA MET A 435 -11.11 -5.81 -3.99
C MET A 435 -12.17 -5.26 -4.97
N ARG A 436 -12.53 -4.00 -4.82
CA ARG A 436 -13.49 -3.29 -5.67
C ARG A 436 -12.79 -2.45 -6.75
N ARG A 437 -11.71 -1.77 -6.34
CA ARG A 437 -11.04 -0.75 -7.16
C ARG A 437 -9.98 -1.34 -8.12
N GLY A 438 -9.42 -2.50 -7.79
CA GLY A 438 -8.15 -2.98 -8.31
C GLY A 438 -6.98 -2.41 -7.51
N GLN A 439 -5.75 -2.85 -7.81
CA GLN A 439 -4.57 -2.39 -7.07
C GLN A 439 -4.48 -0.86 -7.02
N SER A 440 -4.18 -0.32 -5.84
CA SER A 440 -4.14 1.12 -5.62
C SER A 440 -3.20 1.49 -4.47
N LEU A 441 -3.26 2.74 -4.00
CA LEU A 441 -2.44 3.23 -2.89
C LEU A 441 -3.08 2.88 -1.53
N VAL A 442 -2.23 2.75 -0.50
CA VAL A 442 -2.68 2.53 0.89
C VAL A 442 -3.74 3.55 1.32
N VAL A 443 -3.56 4.81 0.94
CA VAL A 443 -4.48 5.90 1.27
C VAL A 443 -5.85 5.75 0.59
N TRP A 444 -5.91 5.17 -0.61
CA TRP A 444 -7.18 4.81 -1.26
C TRP A 444 -7.88 3.66 -0.54
N ALA A 445 -7.12 2.65 -0.09
CA ALA A 445 -7.68 1.55 0.68
C ALA A 445 -8.31 2.04 2.00
N ILE A 446 -7.64 2.93 2.73
CA ILE A 446 -8.17 3.56 3.96
C ILE A 446 -9.45 4.34 3.65
N ARG A 447 -9.44 5.19 2.60
CA ARG A 447 -10.63 5.95 2.19
C ARG A 447 -11.82 5.04 1.94
N GLU A 448 -11.65 4.02 1.10
CA GLU A 448 -12.75 3.12 0.75
C GLU A 448 -13.24 2.30 1.93
N GLY A 449 -12.36 1.91 2.85
CA GLY A 449 -12.74 1.29 4.11
C GLY A 449 -13.65 2.19 4.95
N ARG A 450 -13.28 3.46 5.11
CA ARG A 450 -14.08 4.47 5.84
C ARG A 450 -15.43 4.70 5.18
N GLN A 451 -15.46 4.93 3.88
CA GLN A 451 -16.69 5.21 3.14
C GLN A 451 -17.63 4.00 3.09
N CYS A 452 -17.08 2.79 2.94
CA CYS A 452 -17.84 1.55 3.01
C CYS A 452 -18.43 1.35 4.41
N ALA A 453 -17.70 1.66 5.47
CA ALA A 453 -18.20 1.60 6.85
C ALA A 453 -19.43 2.50 7.02
N LYS A 454 -19.39 3.73 6.51
CA LYS A 454 -20.55 4.63 6.52
C LYS A 454 -21.74 4.04 5.77
N ALA A 455 -21.51 3.52 4.56
CA ALA A 455 -22.58 2.90 3.76
C ALA A 455 -23.23 1.69 4.45
N VAL A 456 -22.41 0.88 5.15
CA VAL A 456 -22.89 -0.27 5.94
C VAL A 456 -23.68 0.20 7.16
N ASP A 457 -23.21 1.22 7.87
CA ASP A 457 -23.93 1.80 9.01
C ASP A 457 -25.28 2.38 8.58
N GLU A 458 -25.32 3.15 7.48
CA GLU A 458 -26.59 3.65 6.88
C GLU A 458 -27.52 2.51 6.49
N PHE A 459 -27.01 1.44 5.89
CA PHE A 459 -27.81 0.26 5.54
C PHE A 459 -28.42 -0.43 6.76
N LEU A 460 -27.71 -0.51 7.86
CA LEU A 460 -28.14 -1.21 9.08
C LEU A 460 -29.00 -0.36 9.99
N MET A 461 -28.76 0.94 10.05
CA MET A 461 -29.35 1.86 11.02
C MET A 461 -30.30 2.91 10.38
N GLY A 462 -30.34 3.02 9.05
CA GLY A 462 -31.12 4.03 8.32
C GLY A 462 -30.44 5.40 8.22
N SER A 463 -29.43 5.66 9.04
CA SER A 463 -28.59 6.88 9.00
C SER A 463 -27.24 6.60 9.63
N SER A 464 -26.24 7.44 9.37
CA SER A 464 -24.89 7.29 9.94
C SER A 464 -24.33 8.63 10.41
N THR A 465 -23.60 8.59 11.53
CA THR A 465 -22.80 9.72 12.02
C THR A 465 -21.34 9.64 11.55
N LEU A 466 -20.98 8.57 10.85
CA LEU A 466 -19.63 8.41 10.31
C LEU A 466 -19.33 9.45 9.23
N PRO A 467 -18.14 10.03 9.20
CA PRO A 467 -17.73 10.93 8.12
C PRO A 467 -17.61 10.16 6.79
N ARG A 468 -17.84 10.88 5.71
CA ARG A 468 -17.69 10.34 4.36
C ARG A 468 -16.22 10.40 3.90
#